data_be027437d9b29ca42236457453164003
#
_entry.id   be027437d9b29ca42236457453164003
#
_cell.length_a   1.000
_cell.length_b   1.000
_cell.length_c   1.000
_cell.angle_alpha   90.00
_cell.angle_beta   90.00
_cell.angle_gamma   90.00
#
_symmetry.space_group_name_H-M   'P 1'
#
loop_
_entity.id
_entity.type
_entity.pdbx_description
1 polymer ?
#
loop_
_entity_poly.entity_id
_entity_poly.type
_entity_poly.pdbx_seq_one_letter_code
_entity_poly.pdbx_strand_id
1 'polypeptide(L)'
;MCSSDLIHRIIKDNLRGRMNAKKIEHYDKILPEVAKHSSEMERRADEAERETDKLKKVEYMSERIGEVFEGVISGVTEWGFYVELPNTVEGLVHVTTLVDDYFHYNESTYELVGEVTNIRYKLGQRVHVMVTGTDKILRTIDFRVVRENEEE
;
A
#
# COMPACT_ATOMS: atom_id res chain seq x y z
N MET A 1 9.27 -10.06 27.53
CA MET A 1 10.72 -9.76 27.47
C MET A 1 11.06 -9.41 26.03
N CYS A 2 11.65 -8.27 25.80
CA CYS A 2 12.07 -7.87 24.46
C CYS A 2 13.29 -8.69 24.01
N SER A 3 13.35 -9.11 22.74
CA SER A 3 14.47 -9.89 22.20
C SER A 3 15.83 -9.15 22.32
N SER A 4 15.80 -7.82 22.24
CA SER A 4 16.97 -6.97 22.43
C SER A 4 17.57 -7.08 23.85
N ASP A 5 16.73 -7.16 24.87
CA ASP A 5 17.16 -7.31 26.25
C ASP A 5 17.86 -8.65 26.50
N LEU A 6 17.35 -9.72 25.87
CA LEU A 6 17.97 -11.04 25.94
C LEU A 6 19.34 -11.05 25.26
N ILE A 7 19.48 -10.46 24.11
CA ILE A 7 20.75 -10.32 23.38
C ILE A 7 21.75 -9.52 24.21
N HIS A 8 21.35 -8.42 24.83
CA HIS A 8 22.21 -7.62 25.72
C HIS A 8 22.69 -8.40 26.93
N ARG A 9 21.81 -9.23 27.52
CA ARG A 9 22.25 -10.12 28.64
C ARG A 9 23.27 -11.14 28.19
N ILE A 10 23.10 -11.77 27.05
CA ILE A 10 24.04 -12.75 26.51
C ILE A 10 25.42 -12.10 26.28
N ILE A 11 25.44 -10.91 25.67
CA ILE A 11 26.67 -10.14 25.44
C ILE A 11 27.34 -9.77 26.76
N LYS A 12 26.60 -9.28 27.75
CA LYS A 12 27.14 -8.94 29.08
C LYS A 12 27.72 -10.14 29.80
N ASP A 13 27.04 -11.29 29.75
CA ASP A 13 27.52 -12.52 30.37
C ASP A 13 28.78 -13.04 29.69
N ASN A 14 28.86 -12.92 28.38
CA ASN A 14 30.06 -13.29 27.63
C ASN A 14 31.28 -12.39 27.97
N LEU A 15 31.06 -11.06 27.98
CA LEU A 15 32.10 -10.08 28.29
C LEU A 15 32.64 -10.22 29.74
N ARG A 16 31.79 -10.67 30.66
CA ARG A 16 32.16 -10.91 32.07
C ARG A 16 32.76 -12.28 32.33
N GLY A 17 32.93 -13.10 31.30
CA GLY A 17 33.45 -14.47 31.44
C GLY A 17 32.56 -15.42 32.25
N ARG A 18 31.27 -15.09 32.36
CA ARG A 18 30.29 -15.88 33.12
C ARG A 18 29.55 -16.93 32.29
N MET A 19 29.91 -17.06 31.03
CA MET A 19 29.34 -18.07 30.14
C MET A 19 29.93 -19.45 30.51
N ASN A 20 29.07 -20.34 30.98
CA ASN A 20 29.37 -21.74 31.20
C ASN A 20 28.51 -22.64 30.29
N ALA A 21 28.87 -23.91 30.20
CA ALA A 21 28.14 -24.85 29.31
C ALA A 21 26.63 -24.93 29.58
N LYS A 22 26.21 -24.81 30.83
CA LYS A 22 24.79 -24.82 31.22
C LYS A 22 24.03 -23.58 30.74
N LYS A 23 24.65 -22.41 30.79
CA LYS A 23 24.08 -21.17 30.30
C LYS A 23 23.99 -21.14 28.77
N ILE A 24 25.00 -21.65 28.10
CA ILE A 24 24.96 -21.78 26.63
C ILE A 24 23.82 -22.69 26.20
N GLU A 25 23.64 -23.85 26.82
CA GLU A 25 22.56 -24.76 26.56
C GLU A 25 21.17 -24.14 26.82
N HIS A 26 21.08 -23.35 27.90
CA HIS A 26 19.83 -22.65 28.22
C HIS A 26 19.47 -21.60 27.14
N TYR A 27 20.40 -20.79 26.68
CA TYR A 27 20.19 -19.81 25.64
C TYR A 27 19.91 -20.45 24.28
N ASP A 28 20.55 -21.55 23.94
CA ASP A 28 20.28 -22.30 22.70
C ASP A 28 18.86 -22.85 22.64
N LYS A 29 18.25 -23.18 23.77
CA LYS A 29 16.84 -23.62 23.83
C LYS A 29 15.84 -22.46 23.72
N ILE A 30 16.16 -21.29 24.28
CA ILE A 30 15.23 -20.16 24.36
C ILE A 30 15.28 -19.29 23.09
N LEU A 31 16.45 -19.09 22.49
CA LEU A 31 16.63 -18.18 21.35
C LEU A 31 15.71 -18.46 20.16
N PRO A 32 15.48 -19.69 19.69
CA PRO A 32 14.60 -19.96 18.59
C PRO A 32 13.14 -19.56 18.86
N GLU A 33 12.63 -19.80 20.07
CA GLU A 33 11.25 -19.43 20.45
C GLU A 33 11.08 -17.93 20.56
N VAL A 34 12.02 -17.23 21.16
CA VAL A 34 12.02 -15.77 21.30
C VAL A 34 12.12 -15.09 19.94
N ALA A 35 12.98 -15.55 19.04
CA ALA A 35 13.10 -15.03 17.68
C ALA A 35 11.81 -15.19 16.88
N LYS A 36 11.16 -16.34 16.95
CA LYS A 36 9.88 -16.59 16.29
C LYS A 36 8.77 -15.66 16.80
N HIS A 37 8.63 -15.51 18.11
CA HIS A 37 7.64 -14.63 18.72
C HIS A 37 7.85 -13.16 18.36
N SER A 38 9.09 -12.68 18.37
CA SER A 38 9.44 -11.31 17.96
C SER A 38 9.10 -11.04 16.49
N SER A 39 9.34 -11.98 15.58
CA SER A 39 8.99 -11.85 14.17
C SER A 39 7.49 -11.75 13.95
N GLU A 40 6.69 -12.50 14.67
CA GLU A 40 5.22 -12.42 14.60
C GLU A 40 4.70 -11.07 15.12
N MET A 41 5.26 -10.55 16.19
CA MET A 41 4.87 -9.23 16.73
C MET A 41 5.28 -8.08 15.80
N GLU A 42 6.44 -8.13 15.19
CA GLU A 42 6.91 -7.15 14.21
C GLU A 42 6.00 -7.10 12.98
N ARG A 43 5.58 -8.24 12.45
CA ARG A 43 4.60 -8.30 11.35
C ARG A 43 3.27 -7.68 11.69
N ARG A 44 2.73 -7.92 12.88
CA ARG A 44 1.47 -7.31 13.35
C ARG A 44 1.59 -5.80 13.49
N ALA A 45 2.72 -5.31 14.00
CA ALA A 45 2.99 -3.88 14.11
C ALA A 45 3.08 -3.21 12.72
N ASP A 46 3.75 -3.82 11.75
CA ASP A 46 3.84 -3.33 10.37
C ASP A 46 2.47 -3.28 9.69
N GLU A 47 1.63 -4.29 9.84
CA GLU A 47 0.27 -4.31 9.33
C GLU A 47 -0.59 -3.20 9.96
N ALA A 48 -0.50 -2.99 11.25
CA ALA A 48 -1.23 -1.93 11.95
C ALA A 48 -0.79 -0.53 11.49
N GLU A 49 0.50 -0.30 11.27
CA GLU A 49 1.03 0.95 10.73
C GLU A 49 0.51 1.22 9.31
N ARG A 50 0.52 0.22 8.43
CA ARG A 50 -0.01 0.34 7.06
C ARG A 50 -1.50 0.65 7.04
N GLU A 51 -2.29 0.03 7.90
CA GLU A 51 -3.72 0.30 8.03
C GLU A 51 -3.99 1.71 8.54
N THR A 52 -3.21 2.18 9.50
CA THR A 52 -3.30 3.54 10.04
C THR A 52 -2.93 4.58 8.98
N ASP A 53 -1.88 4.33 8.20
CA ASP A 53 -1.46 5.20 7.09
C ASP A 53 -2.53 5.29 6.00
N LYS A 54 -3.15 4.17 5.63
CA LYS A 54 -4.27 4.16 4.69
C LYS A 54 -5.45 4.98 5.20
N LEU A 55 -5.81 4.84 6.46
CA LEU A 55 -6.89 5.60 7.06
C LEU A 55 -6.60 7.10 7.05
N LYS A 56 -5.40 7.51 7.41
CA LYS A 56 -4.96 8.93 7.35
C LYS A 56 -5.01 9.47 5.92
N LYS A 57 -4.59 8.70 4.93
CA LYS A 57 -4.67 9.07 3.52
C LYS A 57 -6.12 9.25 3.06
N VAL A 58 -7.01 8.35 3.45
CA VAL A 58 -8.44 8.45 3.16
C VAL A 58 -9.06 9.69 3.82
N GLU A 59 -8.74 9.96 5.08
CA GLU A 59 -9.20 11.15 5.80
C GLU A 59 -8.70 12.43 5.13
N TYR A 60 -7.42 12.49 4.79
CA TYR A 60 -6.81 13.62 4.07
C TYR A 60 -7.52 13.90 2.74
N MET A 61 -7.80 12.85 1.97
CA MET A 61 -8.47 12.98 0.68
C MET A 61 -9.97 13.24 0.81
N SER A 62 -10.60 12.87 1.92
CA SER A 62 -12.03 13.15 2.17
C SER A 62 -12.34 14.65 2.27
N GLU A 63 -11.37 15.43 2.72
CA GLU A 63 -11.47 16.89 2.77
C GLU A 63 -11.23 17.56 1.40
N ARG A 64 -10.73 16.81 0.43
CA ARG A 64 -10.32 17.27 -0.90
C ARG A 64 -11.16 16.70 -2.03
N ILE A 65 -12.37 16.23 -1.72
CA ILE A 65 -13.31 15.75 -2.74
C ILE A 65 -13.63 16.89 -3.72
N GLY A 66 -13.51 16.60 -5.02
CA GLY A 66 -13.67 17.57 -6.09
C GLY A 66 -12.38 18.27 -6.55
N GLU A 67 -11.26 18.06 -5.87
CA GLU A 67 -9.95 18.54 -6.34
C GLU A 67 -9.35 17.62 -7.40
N VAL A 68 -8.65 18.20 -8.36
CA VAL A 68 -7.96 17.49 -9.44
C VAL A 68 -6.48 17.35 -9.12
N PHE A 69 -5.97 16.14 -9.30
CA PHE A 69 -4.56 15.82 -9.08
C PHE A 69 -3.97 15.10 -10.29
N GLU A 70 -2.70 15.34 -10.55
CA GLU A 70 -1.93 14.55 -11.50
C GLU A 70 -1.38 13.30 -10.78
N GLY A 71 -1.63 12.13 -11.33
CA GLY A 71 -1.14 10.87 -10.80
C GLY A 71 -0.58 9.95 -11.89
N VAL A 72 -0.04 8.83 -11.46
CA VAL A 72 0.52 7.80 -12.34
C VAL A 72 -0.25 6.50 -12.15
N ILE A 73 -0.58 5.83 -13.23
CA ILE A 73 -1.26 4.52 -13.17
C ILE A 73 -0.29 3.51 -12.56
N SER A 74 -0.64 3.00 -11.37
CA SER A 74 0.15 2.01 -10.62
C SER A 74 -0.27 0.57 -10.91
N GLY A 75 -1.50 0.35 -11.34
CA GLY A 75 -2.02 -0.97 -11.68
C GLY A 75 -3.24 -0.88 -12.59
N VAL A 76 -3.38 -1.85 -13.47
CA VAL A 76 -4.54 -1.97 -14.37
C VAL A 76 -5.24 -3.30 -14.12
N THR A 77 -6.56 -3.27 -14.02
CA THR A 77 -7.43 -4.42 -13.79
C THR A 77 -8.61 -4.41 -14.76
N GLU A 78 -9.36 -5.49 -14.81
CA GLU A 78 -10.55 -5.59 -15.65
C GLU A 78 -11.69 -4.65 -15.24
N TRP A 79 -11.74 -4.24 -13.96
CA TRP A 79 -12.76 -3.32 -13.45
C TRP A 79 -12.34 -1.86 -13.37
N GLY A 80 -11.10 -1.56 -13.73
CA GLY A 80 -10.56 -0.20 -13.72
C GLY A 80 -9.06 -0.18 -13.56
N PHE A 81 -8.54 0.95 -13.12
CA PHE A 81 -7.12 1.09 -12.85
C PHE A 81 -6.86 1.91 -11.57
N TYR A 82 -5.74 1.62 -10.94
CA TYR A 82 -5.28 2.34 -9.76
C TYR A 82 -4.37 3.48 -10.18
N VAL A 83 -4.55 4.63 -9.55
CA VAL A 83 -3.73 5.82 -9.75
C VAL A 83 -3.05 6.18 -8.44
N GLU A 84 -1.73 6.29 -8.47
CA GLU A 84 -0.93 6.77 -7.36
C GLU A 84 -0.58 8.24 -7.56
N LEU A 85 -0.87 9.06 -6.55
CA LEU A 85 -0.54 10.49 -6.52
C LEU A 85 0.88 10.71 -5.99
N PRO A 86 1.50 11.88 -6.26
CA PRO A 86 2.85 12.20 -5.75
C PRO A 86 2.97 12.14 -4.22
N ASN A 87 1.88 12.31 -3.49
CA ASN A 87 1.81 12.19 -2.03
C ASN A 87 1.64 10.75 -1.54
N THR A 88 1.86 9.74 -2.40
CA THR A 88 1.71 8.30 -2.13
C THR A 88 0.28 7.82 -1.90
N VAL A 89 -0.72 8.65 -2.11
CA VAL A 89 -2.13 8.25 -2.05
C VAL A 89 -2.48 7.47 -3.31
N GLU A 90 -3.03 6.29 -3.15
CA GLU A 90 -3.53 5.46 -4.25
C GLU A 90 -5.05 5.39 -4.21
N GLY A 91 -5.68 5.55 -5.35
CA GLY A 91 -7.13 5.42 -5.51
C GLY A 91 -7.51 4.66 -6.77
N LEU A 92 -8.74 4.19 -6.82
CA LEU A 92 -9.30 3.43 -7.94
C LEU A 92 -10.10 4.32 -8.86
N VAL A 93 -9.81 4.24 -10.16
CA VAL A 93 -10.71 4.72 -11.22
C VAL A 93 -11.49 3.53 -11.75
N HIS A 94 -12.77 3.44 -11.39
CA HIS A 94 -13.62 2.35 -11.83
C HIS A 94 -14.02 2.53 -13.29
N VAL A 95 -14.07 1.43 -14.05
CA VAL A 95 -14.43 1.46 -15.48
C VAL A 95 -15.83 2.08 -15.73
N THR A 96 -16.75 1.97 -14.78
CA THR A 96 -18.08 2.57 -14.86
C THR A 96 -18.07 4.10 -14.80
N THR A 97 -16.99 4.73 -14.32
CA THR A 97 -16.81 6.18 -14.32
C THR A 97 -16.30 6.70 -15.67
N LEU A 98 -15.82 5.80 -16.52
CA LEU A 98 -15.36 6.09 -17.88
C LEU A 98 -16.52 5.93 -18.84
N VAL A 99 -17.52 6.81 -18.73
CA VAL A 99 -18.80 6.72 -19.45
C VAL A 99 -18.71 6.96 -20.96
N ASP A 100 -17.55 7.41 -21.43
CA ASP A 100 -17.37 7.82 -22.83
C ASP A 100 -17.12 6.64 -23.78
N ASP A 101 -16.76 5.49 -23.25
CA ASP A 101 -16.42 4.32 -24.05
C ASP A 101 -16.57 3.01 -23.27
N TYR A 102 -16.59 1.90 -23.99
CA TYR A 102 -16.44 0.57 -23.42
C TYR A 102 -14.98 0.17 -23.39
N PHE A 103 -14.47 -0.09 -22.21
CA PHE A 103 -13.07 -0.46 -22.03
C PHE A 103 -12.91 -1.95 -21.81
N HIS A 104 -11.99 -2.54 -22.57
CA HIS A 104 -11.58 -3.94 -22.43
C HIS A 104 -10.21 -4.03 -21.78
N TYR A 105 -10.08 -4.96 -20.87
CA TYR A 105 -8.78 -5.28 -20.28
C TYR A 105 -8.01 -6.24 -21.20
N ASN A 106 -6.82 -5.84 -21.61
CA ASN A 106 -5.91 -6.67 -22.36
C ASN A 106 -4.85 -7.26 -21.43
N GLU A 107 -4.99 -8.56 -21.14
CA GLU A 107 -4.06 -9.28 -20.26
C GLU A 107 -2.64 -9.37 -20.81
N SER A 108 -2.48 -9.36 -22.12
CA SER A 108 -1.17 -9.47 -22.78
C SER A 108 -0.33 -8.20 -22.62
N THR A 109 -0.95 -7.04 -22.60
CA THR A 109 -0.28 -5.73 -22.53
C THR A 109 -0.52 -5.00 -21.21
N TYR A 110 -1.39 -5.52 -20.32
CA TYR A 110 -1.82 -4.89 -19.09
C TYR A 110 -2.38 -3.48 -19.30
N GLU A 111 -3.25 -3.35 -20.30
CA GLU A 111 -3.86 -2.10 -20.71
C GLU A 111 -5.37 -2.19 -20.69
N LEU A 112 -6.03 -1.08 -20.36
CA LEU A 112 -7.44 -0.87 -20.66
C LEU A 112 -7.54 -0.12 -21.99
N VAL A 113 -8.24 -0.71 -22.95
CA VAL A 113 -8.42 -0.17 -24.30
C VAL A 113 -9.89 0.14 -24.56
N GLY A 114 -10.18 1.37 -24.96
CA GLY A 114 -11.51 1.77 -25.39
C GLY A 114 -11.85 1.22 -26.80
N GLU A 115 -13.06 0.71 -26.98
CA GLU A 115 -13.50 0.14 -28.26
C GLU A 115 -13.68 1.20 -29.36
N VAL A 116 -14.23 2.35 -28.99
CA VAL A 116 -14.61 3.41 -29.94
C VAL A 116 -13.54 4.46 -30.05
N THR A 117 -13.06 4.95 -28.90
CA THR A 117 -12.09 6.05 -28.84
C THR A 117 -10.65 5.60 -29.02
N ASN A 118 -10.36 4.30 -28.91
CA ASN A 118 -9.02 3.74 -28.90
C ASN A 118 -8.10 4.33 -27.81
N ILE A 119 -8.68 4.94 -26.79
CA ILE A 119 -7.92 5.45 -25.65
C ILE A 119 -7.38 4.26 -24.86
N ARG A 120 -6.09 4.33 -24.56
CA ARG A 120 -5.39 3.28 -23.81
C ARG A 120 -4.88 3.81 -22.49
N TYR A 121 -5.18 3.09 -21.43
CA TYR A 121 -4.64 3.34 -20.10
C TYR A 121 -3.62 2.27 -19.77
N LYS A 122 -2.35 2.69 -19.69
CA LYS A 122 -1.20 1.82 -19.46
C LYS A 122 -0.60 2.01 -18.09
N LEU A 123 0.08 0.98 -17.59
CA LEU A 123 0.89 1.08 -16.39
C LEU A 123 1.99 2.16 -16.56
N GLY A 124 2.14 3.04 -15.57
CA GLY A 124 3.11 4.13 -15.61
C GLY A 124 2.70 5.37 -16.41
N GLN A 125 1.48 5.39 -16.97
CA GLN A 125 0.94 6.57 -17.66
C GLN A 125 0.51 7.65 -16.66
N ARG A 126 0.78 8.90 -16.98
CA ARG A 126 0.27 10.04 -16.20
C ARG A 126 -1.16 10.36 -16.61
N VAL A 127 -1.99 10.61 -15.61
CA VAL A 127 -3.41 10.96 -15.79
C VAL A 127 -3.81 12.02 -14.78
N HIS A 128 -4.75 12.87 -15.16
CA HIS A 128 -5.39 13.80 -14.23
C HIS A 128 -6.65 13.14 -13.69
N VAL A 129 -6.78 13.13 -12.38
CA VAL A 129 -7.91 12.52 -11.68
C VAL A 129 -8.50 13.47 -10.66
N MET A 130 -9.81 13.41 -10.53
CA MET A 130 -10.56 14.14 -9.51
C MET A 130 -11.03 13.17 -8.45
N VAL A 131 -10.94 13.56 -7.20
CA VAL A 131 -11.47 12.78 -6.08
C VAL A 131 -12.98 12.89 -6.08
N THR A 132 -13.67 11.76 -6.25
CA THR A 132 -15.14 11.68 -6.26
C THR A 132 -15.72 11.19 -4.95
N GLY A 133 -14.98 10.36 -4.23
CA GLY A 133 -15.44 9.81 -2.97
C GLY A 133 -14.33 9.11 -2.20
N THR A 134 -14.59 8.90 -0.93
CA THR A 134 -13.71 8.14 -0.04
C THR A 134 -14.54 7.25 0.87
N ASP A 135 -14.09 6.03 1.10
CA ASP A 135 -14.69 5.11 2.05
C ASP A 135 -13.71 4.81 3.18
N LYS A 136 -14.05 5.28 4.39
CA LYS A 136 -13.22 5.08 5.59
C LYS A 136 -13.28 3.65 6.10
N ILE A 137 -14.35 2.93 5.83
CA ILE A 137 -14.53 1.54 6.27
C ILE A 137 -13.70 0.61 5.40
N LEU A 138 -13.84 0.75 4.08
CA LEU A 138 -13.07 -0.02 3.10
C LEU A 138 -11.66 0.53 2.89
N ARG A 139 -11.39 1.74 3.39
CA ARG A 139 -10.12 2.47 3.21
C ARG A 139 -9.74 2.63 1.74
N THR A 140 -10.73 2.95 0.93
CA THR A 140 -10.60 3.17 -0.51
C THR A 140 -10.87 4.63 -0.86
N ILE A 141 -10.26 5.06 -1.94
CA ILE A 141 -10.43 6.38 -2.52
C ILE A 141 -10.87 6.18 -3.96
N ASP A 142 -11.97 6.81 -4.33
CA ASP A 142 -12.50 6.74 -5.68
C ASP A 142 -12.09 7.97 -6.47
N PHE A 143 -11.52 7.74 -7.64
CA PHE A 143 -11.11 8.75 -8.58
C PHE A 143 -11.95 8.70 -9.86
N ARG A 144 -12.04 9.84 -10.51
CA ARG A 144 -12.57 9.98 -11.88
C ARG A 144 -11.48 10.64 -12.74
N VAL A 145 -11.28 10.15 -13.94
CA VAL A 145 -10.38 10.80 -14.91
C VAL A 145 -10.99 12.11 -15.38
N VAL A 146 -10.18 13.16 -15.32
CA VAL A 146 -10.50 14.47 -15.90
C VAL A 146 -9.67 14.65 -17.17
N ARG A 147 -10.32 14.94 -18.27
CA ARG A 147 -9.67 15.27 -19.53
C ARG A 147 -9.51 16.77 -19.64
N GLU A 148 -8.44 17.24 -20.23
CA GLU A 148 -8.13 18.66 -20.38
C GLU A 148 -9.20 19.45 -21.17
N ASN A 149 -10.18 18.76 -21.74
CA ASN A 149 -11.27 19.39 -22.51
C ASN A 149 -12.56 19.65 -21.70
N GLU A 150 -12.58 19.39 -20.40
CA GLU A 150 -13.75 19.65 -19.53
C GLU A 150 -13.66 20.97 -18.74
N GLU A 151 -12.67 21.80 -19.03
CA GLU A 151 -12.60 23.19 -18.51
C GLU A 151 -13.33 24.16 -19.44
N GLU A 152 -14.65 24.05 -19.53
CA GLU A 152 -15.53 25.14 -19.94
C GLU A 152 -16.76 25.22 -19.04
#